data_66b80bad9b9d608ccd7d88429a71c19b
#
_entry.id   66b80bad9b9d608ccd7d88429a71c19b
#
_cell.length_a   1.000
_cell.length_b   1.000
_cell.length_c   1.000
_cell.angle_alpha   90.00
_cell.angle_beta   90.00
_cell.angle_gamma   90.00
#
_symmetry.space_group_name_H-M   'P 1'
#
loop_
_entity.id
_entity.type
_entity.pdbx_description
1 polymer ?
#
loop_
_entity_poly.entity_id
_entity_poly.type
_entity_poly.pdbx_seq_one_letter_code
_entity_poly.pdbx_strand_id
1 'polypeptide(L)'
;MATPMFYPTNYGYIPNTLSDDGDPLDVLVVTPYPVQPGSVIRSRPIGILDMSDEGGRDSKVLAVPHDKLTTLYTEVREPQDLGSLLLDQIAHFFENYKDLEAGKWVKVDGWRGADAARDAVIASVEAAKK
;
A
#
# COMPACT_ATOMS: atom_id res chain seq x y z
N MET A 1 -8.43 -3.24 -28.48
CA MET A 1 -8.00 -2.02 -27.78
C MET A 1 -7.22 -2.41 -26.53
N ALA A 2 -6.04 -1.86 -26.39
CA ALA A 2 -5.26 -2.16 -25.19
C ALA A 2 -5.91 -1.50 -23.97
N THR A 3 -6.13 -2.27 -22.93
CA THR A 3 -6.64 -1.73 -21.67
C THR A 3 -5.46 -1.10 -20.91
N PRO A 4 -5.54 0.19 -20.55
CA PRO A 4 -4.49 0.78 -19.75
C PRO A 4 -4.36 0.05 -18.41
N MET A 5 -3.15 -0.01 -17.89
CA MET A 5 -2.92 -0.57 -16.57
C MET A 5 -3.44 0.42 -15.53
N PHE A 6 -4.55 0.08 -14.88
CA PHE A 6 -5.12 0.91 -13.83
C PHE A 6 -4.41 0.64 -12.53
N TYR A 7 -4.23 1.69 -11.77
CA TYR A 7 -3.81 1.56 -10.38
C TYR A 7 -5.00 0.97 -9.62
N PRO A 8 -4.87 -0.23 -9.04
CA PRO A 8 -6.02 -0.89 -8.39
C PRO A 8 -6.44 -0.25 -7.07
N THR A 9 -5.63 0.67 -6.56
CA THR A 9 -5.88 1.36 -5.30
C THR A 9 -5.41 2.80 -5.42
N ASN A 10 -5.65 3.59 -4.38
CA ASN A 10 -5.15 4.97 -4.32
C ASN A 10 -3.79 4.96 -3.62
N TYR A 11 -2.76 5.35 -4.34
CA TYR A 11 -1.39 5.39 -3.83
C TYR A 11 -1.15 6.71 -3.10
N GLY A 12 -0.55 6.63 -1.94
CA GLY A 12 -0.19 7.81 -1.19
C GLY A 12 0.89 7.52 -0.16
N TYR A 13 1.02 8.40 0.79
CA TYR A 13 1.98 8.23 1.86
C TYR A 13 1.35 8.63 3.20
N ILE A 14 1.96 8.14 4.28
CA ILE A 14 1.53 8.46 5.64
C ILE A 14 2.40 9.61 6.14
N PRO A 15 1.81 10.77 6.47
CA PRO A 15 2.59 11.90 6.97
C PRO A 15 3.33 11.58 8.26
N ASN A 16 4.46 12.24 8.47
CA ASN A 16 5.26 12.13 9.69
C ASN A 16 5.80 10.72 9.94
N THR A 17 6.13 10.03 8.85
CA THR A 17 6.75 8.70 8.88
C THR A 17 8.02 8.71 8.07
N LEU A 18 8.92 7.77 8.41
CA LEU A 18 10.17 7.57 7.69
C LEU A 18 10.40 6.08 7.51
N SER A 19 10.49 5.65 6.26
CA SER A 19 10.77 4.25 5.94
C SER A 19 12.25 4.04 5.62
N ASP A 20 12.62 2.76 5.37
CA ASP A 20 14.03 2.38 5.18
C ASP A 20 14.69 3.06 3.99
N ASP A 21 13.90 3.46 2.98
CA ASP A 21 14.42 4.13 1.79
C ASP A 21 14.61 5.65 1.97
N GLY A 22 14.33 6.19 3.15
CA GLY A 22 14.47 7.62 3.43
C GLY A 22 13.25 8.45 3.10
N ASP A 23 12.22 7.85 2.55
CA ASP A 23 10.97 8.53 2.20
C ASP A 23 9.87 8.22 3.22
N PRO A 24 8.77 8.96 3.22
CA PRO A 24 7.59 8.59 4.02
C PRO A 24 7.10 7.19 3.66
N LEU A 25 6.44 6.54 4.62
CA LEU A 25 5.90 5.20 4.40
C LEU A 25 4.74 5.25 3.42
N ASP A 26 4.83 4.43 2.37
CA ASP A 26 3.80 4.36 1.33
C ASP A 26 2.57 3.61 1.81
N VAL A 27 1.41 4.04 1.33
CA VAL A 27 0.14 3.42 1.65
C VAL A 27 -0.72 3.27 0.39
N LEU A 28 -1.42 2.15 0.32
CA LEU A 28 -2.41 1.86 -0.72
C LEU A 28 -3.77 1.86 -0.03
N VAL A 29 -4.64 2.80 -0.39
CA VAL A 29 -5.97 2.91 0.21
C VAL A 29 -7.01 2.41 -0.78
N VAL A 30 -7.76 1.39 -0.38
CA VAL A 30 -8.83 0.82 -1.20
C VAL A 30 -10.08 1.67 -1.02
N THR A 31 -10.62 2.18 -2.12
CA THR A 31 -11.89 2.92 -2.11
C THR A 31 -12.75 2.46 -3.28
N PRO A 32 -14.08 2.69 -3.22
CA PRO A 32 -14.96 2.32 -4.35
C PRO A 32 -14.66 3.14 -5.60
N TYR A 33 -14.12 4.36 -5.44
CA TYR A 33 -13.82 5.28 -6.52
C TYR A 33 -12.44 5.88 -6.30
N PRO A 34 -11.73 6.23 -7.39
CA PRO A 34 -10.47 6.95 -7.25
C PRO A 34 -10.68 8.27 -6.49
N VAL A 35 -9.72 8.63 -5.64
CA VAL A 35 -9.74 9.91 -4.95
C VAL A 35 -8.85 10.90 -5.68
N GLN A 36 -9.15 12.18 -5.52
CA GLN A 36 -8.36 13.22 -6.17
C GLN A 36 -6.97 13.34 -5.52
N PRO A 37 -5.92 13.59 -6.31
CA PRO A 37 -4.60 13.85 -5.76
C PRO A 37 -4.64 14.98 -4.72
N GLY A 38 -3.88 14.81 -3.64
CA GLY A 38 -3.85 15.77 -2.55
C GLY A 38 -4.89 15.53 -1.47
N SER A 39 -5.79 14.56 -1.66
CA SER A 39 -6.79 14.22 -0.65
C SER A 39 -6.15 13.62 0.59
N VAL A 40 -6.72 13.92 1.75
CA VAL A 40 -6.33 13.32 3.03
C VAL A 40 -7.47 12.41 3.47
N ILE A 41 -7.17 11.12 3.67
CA ILE A 41 -8.18 10.13 4.01
C ILE A 41 -7.79 9.43 5.30
N ARG A 42 -8.63 9.57 6.33
CA ARG A 42 -8.44 8.80 7.55
C ARG A 42 -8.69 7.33 7.24
N SER A 43 -7.68 6.50 7.52
CA SER A 43 -7.69 5.11 7.10
C SER A 43 -7.23 4.20 8.22
N ARG A 44 -7.54 2.91 8.05
CA ARG A 44 -7.19 1.86 8.99
C ARG A 44 -6.33 0.84 8.27
N PRO A 45 -5.11 0.54 8.77
CA PRO A 45 -4.26 -0.46 8.11
C PRO A 45 -4.82 -1.87 8.29
N ILE A 46 -4.79 -2.65 7.23
CA ILE A 46 -5.27 -4.04 7.24
C ILE A 46 -4.20 -5.03 6.80
N GLY A 47 -3.12 -4.57 6.21
CA GLY A 47 -2.07 -5.46 5.76
C GLY A 47 -0.89 -4.71 5.18
N ILE A 48 0.10 -5.46 4.75
CA ILE A 48 1.31 -4.88 4.16
C ILE A 48 1.81 -5.79 3.06
N LEU A 49 2.18 -5.20 1.93
CA LEU A 49 2.81 -5.91 0.83
C LEU A 49 4.31 -5.73 0.97
N ASP A 50 5.01 -6.83 1.25
CA ASP A 50 6.46 -6.81 1.34
C ASP A 50 7.06 -6.91 -0.05
N MET A 51 7.89 -5.96 -0.39
CA MET A 51 8.57 -5.94 -1.67
C MET A 51 9.91 -5.21 -1.52
N SER A 52 10.77 -5.40 -2.51
CA SER A 52 12.06 -4.74 -2.58
C SER A 52 12.40 -4.42 -4.02
N ASP A 53 13.32 -3.49 -4.20
CA ASP A 53 13.82 -3.11 -5.51
C ASP A 53 15.32 -2.84 -5.41
N GLU A 54 15.91 -2.27 -6.46
CA GLU A 54 17.34 -1.96 -6.50
C GLU A 54 17.77 -1.00 -5.38
N GLY A 55 16.84 -0.23 -4.84
CA GLY A 55 17.13 0.68 -3.71
C GLY A 55 16.95 0.06 -2.34
N GLY A 56 16.49 -1.20 -2.27
CA GLY A 56 16.27 -1.92 -1.02
C GLY A 56 14.82 -2.23 -0.76
N ARG A 57 14.49 -2.41 0.53
CA ARG A 57 13.12 -2.74 0.94
C ARG A 57 12.18 -1.56 0.69
N ASP A 58 11.01 -1.86 0.14
CA ASP A 58 10.01 -0.86 -0.25
C ASP A 58 8.60 -1.42 -0.01
N SER A 59 8.28 -1.69 1.26
CA SER A 59 6.97 -2.27 1.60
C SER A 59 5.87 -1.22 1.51
N LYS A 60 4.64 -1.68 1.16
CA LYS A 60 3.47 -0.83 1.01
C LYS A 60 2.40 -1.26 2.00
N VAL A 61 1.95 -0.33 2.84
CA VAL A 61 0.82 -0.58 3.74
C VAL A 61 -0.46 -0.62 2.92
N LEU A 62 -1.32 -1.58 3.21
CA LEU A 62 -2.67 -1.68 2.63
C LEU A 62 -3.67 -1.21 3.68
N ALA A 63 -4.53 -0.27 3.31
CA ALA A 63 -5.48 0.33 4.23
C ALA A 63 -6.85 0.49 3.60
N VAL A 64 -7.85 0.62 4.44
CA VAL A 64 -9.24 0.95 4.04
C VAL A 64 -9.67 2.20 4.77
N PRO A 65 -10.63 2.97 4.22
CA PRO A 65 -11.14 4.14 4.92
C PRO A 65 -11.70 3.77 6.29
N HIS A 66 -11.50 4.68 7.24
CA HIS A 66 -12.00 4.48 8.59
C HIS A 66 -13.52 4.39 8.59
N ASP A 67 -14.07 3.62 9.54
CA ASP A 67 -15.52 3.38 9.65
C ASP A 67 -16.33 4.67 9.79
N LYS A 68 -15.72 5.74 10.31
CA LYS A 68 -16.38 7.04 10.40
C LYS A 68 -16.61 7.71 9.05
N LEU A 69 -15.84 7.31 8.00
CA LEU A 69 -16.00 7.86 6.67
C LEU A 69 -16.95 7.03 5.82
N THR A 70 -16.92 5.71 5.99
CA THR A 70 -17.78 4.80 5.26
C THR A 70 -17.86 3.46 5.99
N THR A 71 -19.01 2.81 5.93
CA THR A 71 -19.19 1.48 6.51
C THR A 71 -18.93 0.35 5.53
N LEU A 72 -18.53 0.69 4.28
CA LEU A 72 -18.32 -0.32 3.23
C LEU A 72 -17.24 -1.35 3.59
N TYR A 73 -16.24 -0.96 4.38
CA TYR A 73 -15.10 -1.83 4.70
C TYR A 73 -15.06 -2.23 6.17
N THR A 74 -16.14 -2.05 6.90
CA THR A 74 -16.18 -2.33 8.35
C THR A 74 -15.79 -3.77 8.68
N GLU A 75 -16.18 -4.72 7.83
CA GLU A 75 -15.88 -6.15 8.03
C GLU A 75 -14.49 -6.55 7.51
N VAL A 76 -13.77 -5.64 6.85
CA VAL A 76 -12.45 -5.93 6.32
C VAL A 76 -11.42 -5.71 7.41
N ARG A 77 -10.77 -6.79 7.87
CA ARG A 77 -9.79 -6.77 8.95
C ARG A 77 -8.40 -7.16 8.49
N GLU A 78 -8.32 -8.04 7.50
CA GLU A 78 -7.09 -8.58 6.96
C GLU A 78 -7.09 -8.45 5.43
N PRO A 79 -5.93 -8.53 4.76
CA PRO A 79 -5.89 -8.42 3.30
C PRO A 79 -6.83 -9.40 2.60
N GLN A 80 -6.90 -10.64 3.10
CA GLN A 80 -7.71 -11.69 2.49
C GLN A 80 -9.19 -11.34 2.44
N ASP A 81 -9.66 -10.46 3.33
CA ASP A 81 -11.06 -10.05 3.36
C ASP A 81 -11.44 -9.21 2.13
N LEU A 82 -10.47 -8.65 1.41
CA LEU A 82 -10.70 -7.93 0.16
C LEU A 82 -10.84 -8.85 -1.04
N GLY A 83 -10.50 -10.14 -0.90
CA GLY A 83 -10.54 -11.12 -1.98
C GLY A 83 -9.20 -11.26 -2.70
N SER A 84 -8.93 -12.50 -3.14
CA SER A 84 -7.64 -12.81 -3.76
C SER A 84 -7.43 -12.09 -5.10
N LEU A 85 -8.49 -11.82 -5.85
CA LEU A 85 -8.35 -11.16 -7.13
C LEU A 85 -7.75 -9.76 -6.99
N LEU A 86 -8.25 -8.96 -6.05
CA LEU A 86 -7.72 -7.63 -5.83
C LEU A 86 -6.27 -7.68 -5.34
N LEU A 87 -5.97 -8.58 -4.40
CA LEU A 87 -4.60 -8.73 -3.88
C LEU A 87 -3.63 -9.13 -5.00
N ASP A 88 -4.05 -10.03 -5.87
CA ASP A 88 -3.23 -10.47 -7.01
C ASP A 88 -3.02 -9.33 -8.01
N GLN A 89 -4.05 -8.53 -8.25
CA GLN A 89 -3.95 -7.38 -9.13
C GLN A 89 -2.96 -6.34 -8.60
N ILE A 90 -2.99 -6.07 -7.31
CA ILE A 90 -2.06 -5.14 -6.68
C ILE A 90 -0.62 -5.66 -6.79
N ALA A 91 -0.41 -6.92 -6.42
CA ALA A 91 0.92 -7.52 -6.48
C ALA A 91 1.46 -7.53 -7.92
N HIS A 92 0.61 -7.92 -8.87
CA HIS A 92 1.00 -7.94 -10.29
C HIS A 92 1.36 -6.55 -10.79
N PHE A 93 0.62 -5.52 -10.39
CA PHE A 93 0.93 -4.16 -10.77
C PHE A 93 2.37 -3.80 -10.34
N PHE A 94 2.72 -4.07 -9.07
CA PHE A 94 4.04 -3.69 -8.56
C PHE A 94 5.15 -4.57 -9.12
N GLU A 95 4.88 -5.82 -9.46
CA GLU A 95 5.87 -6.67 -10.10
C GLU A 95 6.28 -6.16 -11.47
N ASN A 96 5.40 -5.46 -12.16
CA ASN A 96 5.57 -5.14 -13.58
C ASN A 96 5.69 -3.64 -13.89
N TYR A 97 5.45 -2.74 -12.93
CA TYR A 97 5.40 -1.31 -13.26
C TYR A 97 6.77 -0.73 -13.66
N LYS A 98 7.86 -1.41 -13.33
CA LYS A 98 9.21 -0.98 -13.70
C LYS A 98 9.77 -1.73 -14.91
N ASP A 99 8.98 -2.57 -15.56
CA ASP A 99 9.47 -3.41 -16.68
C ASP A 99 10.01 -2.58 -17.85
N LEU A 100 9.55 -1.35 -18.01
CA LEU A 100 9.98 -0.48 -19.11
C LEU A 100 11.27 0.27 -18.82
N GLU A 101 11.80 0.18 -17.61
CA GLU A 101 13.02 0.89 -17.23
C GLU A 101 14.21 -0.06 -17.16
N ALA A 102 15.24 0.23 -17.96
CA ALA A 102 16.44 -0.59 -17.99
C ALA A 102 17.17 -0.55 -16.64
N GLY A 103 17.59 -1.71 -16.16
CA GLY A 103 18.32 -1.83 -14.89
C GLY A 103 17.47 -1.76 -13.65
N LYS A 104 16.16 -1.64 -13.81
CA LYS A 104 15.23 -1.62 -12.68
C LYS A 104 14.61 -3.00 -12.49
N TRP A 105 14.36 -3.35 -11.24
CA TRP A 105 13.71 -4.61 -10.91
C TRP A 105 12.88 -4.44 -9.63
N VAL A 106 11.89 -5.30 -9.48
CA VAL A 106 11.04 -5.36 -8.29
C VAL A 106 10.85 -6.83 -7.93
N LYS A 107 10.96 -7.14 -6.65
CA LYS A 107 10.63 -8.45 -6.11
C LYS A 107 9.50 -8.27 -5.11
N VAL A 108 8.37 -8.96 -5.34
CA VAL A 108 7.25 -8.97 -4.41
C VAL A 108 7.35 -10.26 -3.59
N ASP A 109 7.45 -10.13 -2.27
CA ASP A 109 7.59 -11.26 -1.37
C ASP A 109 6.25 -11.80 -0.89
N GLY A 110 5.22 -10.94 -0.86
CA GLY A 110 3.88 -11.36 -0.48
C GLY A 110 3.24 -10.44 0.55
N TRP A 111 2.07 -10.87 1.03
CA TRP A 111 1.24 -10.10 1.95
C TRP A 111 1.45 -10.59 3.38
N ARG A 112 1.49 -9.64 4.31
CA ARG A 112 1.36 -9.91 5.75
C ARG A 112 0.15 -9.16 6.29
N GLY A 113 -0.31 -9.54 7.49
CA GLY A 113 -1.56 -9.09 8.03
C GLY A 113 -1.56 -7.73 8.69
N ALA A 114 -2.70 -7.41 9.32
CA ALA A 114 -2.93 -6.10 9.94
C ALA A 114 -1.93 -5.81 11.07
N ASP A 115 -1.54 -6.81 11.86
CA ASP A 115 -0.58 -6.61 12.94
C ASP A 115 0.78 -6.15 12.41
N ALA A 116 1.26 -6.80 11.34
CA ALA A 116 2.50 -6.41 10.71
C ALA A 116 2.43 -5.00 10.12
N ALA A 117 1.28 -4.64 9.55
CA ALA A 117 1.07 -3.30 9.03
C ALA A 117 1.12 -2.25 10.14
N ARG A 118 0.45 -2.51 11.25
CA ARG A 118 0.49 -1.59 12.40
C ARG A 118 1.89 -1.41 12.94
N ASP A 119 2.64 -2.50 13.07
CA ASP A 119 4.03 -2.46 13.54
C ASP A 119 4.89 -1.62 12.61
N ALA A 120 4.71 -1.76 11.30
CA ALA A 120 5.46 -0.96 10.32
C ALA A 120 5.13 0.52 10.44
N VAL A 121 3.85 0.87 10.62
CA VAL A 121 3.44 2.27 10.80
C VAL A 121 4.07 2.83 12.08
N ILE A 122 3.98 2.12 13.19
CA ILE A 122 4.54 2.57 14.47
C ILE A 122 6.06 2.76 14.35
N ALA A 123 6.76 1.80 13.76
CA ALA A 123 8.21 1.91 13.58
C ALA A 123 8.59 3.11 12.72
N SER A 124 7.83 3.40 11.66
CA SER A 124 8.12 4.53 10.79
C SER A 124 7.81 5.87 11.45
N VAL A 125 6.79 5.94 12.30
CA VAL A 125 6.51 7.13 13.12
C VAL A 125 7.67 7.39 14.08
N GLU A 126 8.16 6.36 14.77
CA GLU A 126 9.28 6.50 15.69
C GLU A 126 10.56 6.92 14.97
N ALA A 127 10.81 6.36 13.78
CA ALA A 127 11.97 6.72 12.98
C ALA A 127 11.95 8.20 12.57
N ALA A 128 10.79 8.75 12.29
CA ALA A 128 10.65 10.15 11.89
C ALA A 128 10.88 11.13 13.04
N LYS A 129 10.81 10.67 14.29
CA LYS A 129 11.02 11.51 15.47
C LYS A 129 12.49 11.71 15.81
N LYS A 130 13.37 10.95 15.21
CA LYS A 130 14.81 11.01 15.52
C LYS A 130 15.54 12.07 14.72
#